data_c478bd3fb2be465ca3d5756eaea00c80
#
_entry.id   c478bd3fb2be465ca3d5756eaea00c80
#
_cell.length_a   1.000
_cell.length_b   1.000
_cell.length_c   1.000
_cell.angle_alpha   90.00
_cell.angle_beta   90.00
_cell.angle_gamma   90.00
#
_symmetry.space_group_name_H-M   'P 1'
#
loop_
_entity.id
_entity.type
_entity.pdbx_description
1 polymer ?
#
loop_
_entity_poly.entity_id
_entity_poly.type
_entity_poly.pdbx_seq_one_letter_code
_entity_poly.pdbx_strand_id
1 'polypeptide(L)'
;MANKYAGTQTEKNLQAAFAGESQARNKYTYFASVAKKEGYEQIAALFLHTADNEKEHAKMWFKELDGIGDTAANLAAAADGENYEWTDMYEGFVKTAEEEGFKALAAKFRMVAAIEKHHEERYRALLKNVEAQEVFARSEVKVWECRNCGHIVVGTKAPEICPVCAHPKAYFEINAANY
;
A
#
# COMPACT_ATOMS: atom_id res chain seq x y z
N MET A 1 -9.14 19.11 9.60
CA MET A 1 -8.62 20.50 9.50
C MET A 1 -7.61 20.50 8.35
N ALA A 2 -7.54 21.58 7.55
CA ALA A 2 -6.48 21.70 6.55
C ALA A 2 -5.11 21.74 7.26
N ASN A 3 -4.07 21.14 6.62
CA ASN A 3 -2.74 21.16 7.18
C ASN A 3 -2.23 22.60 7.36
N LYS A 4 -1.28 22.81 8.28
CA LYS A 4 -0.78 24.17 8.63
C LYS A 4 -0.09 24.91 7.47
N TYR A 5 0.22 24.21 6.38
CA TYR A 5 0.87 24.76 5.18
C TYR A 5 -0.08 25.00 4.02
N ALA A 6 -1.39 24.73 4.18
CA ALA A 6 -2.37 24.73 3.10
C ALA A 6 -2.32 26.04 2.27
N GLY A 7 -2.22 25.90 0.95
CA GLY A 7 -2.18 27.02 -0.02
C GLY A 7 -0.84 27.75 -0.13
N THR A 8 0.19 27.34 0.63
CA THR A 8 1.51 28.00 0.63
C THR A 8 2.48 27.39 -0.39
N GLN A 9 3.56 28.12 -0.72
CA GLN A 9 4.69 27.55 -1.49
C GLN A 9 5.38 26.42 -0.70
N THR A 10 5.38 26.46 0.64
CA THR A 10 5.94 25.42 1.50
C THR A 10 5.20 24.10 1.33
N GLU A 11 3.86 24.12 1.22
CA GLU A 11 3.09 22.92 0.91
C GLU A 11 3.52 22.28 -0.41
N LYS A 12 3.65 23.09 -1.47
CA LYS A 12 4.13 22.60 -2.77
C LYS A 12 5.55 22.02 -2.69
N ASN A 13 6.42 22.64 -1.90
CA ASN A 13 7.79 22.15 -1.67
C ASN A 13 7.76 20.79 -0.93
N LEU A 14 6.90 20.62 0.07
CA LEU A 14 6.71 19.36 0.80
C LEU A 14 6.19 18.25 -0.13
N GLN A 15 5.20 18.56 -0.97
CA GLN A 15 4.68 17.62 -1.97
C GLN A 15 5.76 17.21 -2.98
N ALA A 16 6.55 18.16 -3.47
CA ALA A 16 7.66 17.90 -4.40
C ALA A 16 8.76 17.07 -3.73
N ALA A 17 9.11 17.36 -2.47
CA ALA A 17 10.08 16.58 -1.71
C ALA A 17 9.58 15.14 -1.48
N PHE A 18 8.34 14.96 -1.03
CA PHE A 18 7.73 13.62 -0.88
C PHE A 18 7.77 12.82 -2.19
N ALA A 19 7.41 13.45 -3.31
CA ALA A 19 7.43 12.80 -4.61
C ALA A 19 8.87 12.43 -5.04
N GLY A 20 9.83 13.34 -4.85
CA GLY A 20 11.26 13.12 -5.17
C GLY A 20 11.85 11.94 -4.41
N GLU A 21 11.69 11.92 -3.09
CA GLU A 21 12.20 10.85 -2.21
C GLU A 21 11.53 9.50 -2.51
N SER A 22 10.21 9.51 -2.77
CA SER A 22 9.46 8.30 -3.15
C SER A 22 9.97 7.70 -4.47
N GLN A 23 10.28 8.54 -5.45
CA GLN A 23 10.88 8.11 -6.71
C GLN A 23 12.32 7.60 -6.51
N ALA A 24 13.14 8.29 -5.72
CA ALA A 24 14.53 7.89 -5.43
C ALA A 24 14.56 6.51 -4.77
N ARG A 25 13.71 6.28 -3.75
CA ARG A 25 13.55 4.98 -3.11
C ARG A 25 13.31 3.85 -4.12
N ASN A 26 12.34 4.02 -5.01
CA ASN A 26 12.03 3.00 -6.00
C ASN A 26 13.17 2.79 -7.00
N LYS A 27 13.76 3.88 -7.53
CA LYS A 27 14.90 3.82 -8.47
C LYS A 27 16.09 3.07 -7.87
N TYR A 28 16.45 3.36 -6.61
CA TYR A 28 17.60 2.71 -5.97
C TYR A 28 17.37 1.22 -5.72
N THR A 29 16.14 0.81 -5.44
CA THR A 29 15.78 -0.62 -5.37
C THR A 29 15.99 -1.32 -6.73
N TYR A 30 15.63 -0.65 -7.84
CA TYR A 30 15.86 -1.19 -9.19
C TYR A 30 17.34 -1.23 -9.53
N PHE A 31 18.11 -0.19 -9.18
CA PHE A 31 19.56 -0.13 -9.41
C PHE A 31 20.30 -1.21 -8.60
N ALA A 32 19.89 -1.45 -7.36
CA ALA A 32 20.41 -2.54 -6.54
C ALA A 32 20.23 -3.92 -7.21
N SER A 33 19.07 -4.14 -7.82
CA SER A 33 18.82 -5.39 -8.56
C SER A 33 19.78 -5.59 -9.74
N VAL A 34 20.13 -4.50 -10.46
CA VAL A 34 21.11 -4.55 -11.56
C VAL A 34 22.50 -4.83 -11.01
N ALA A 35 22.96 -4.04 -10.01
CA ALA A 35 24.27 -4.20 -9.40
C ALA A 35 24.50 -5.63 -8.88
N LYS A 36 23.47 -6.23 -8.26
CA LYS A 36 23.51 -7.62 -7.80
C LYS A 36 23.71 -8.62 -8.94
N LYS A 37 22.98 -8.44 -10.06
CA LYS A 37 23.14 -9.31 -11.25
C LYS A 37 24.50 -9.20 -11.88
N GLU A 38 25.15 -8.04 -11.78
CA GLU A 38 26.51 -7.78 -12.27
C GLU A 38 27.60 -8.23 -11.29
N GLY A 39 27.25 -8.74 -10.10
CA GLY A 39 28.17 -9.24 -9.09
C GLY A 39 28.72 -8.16 -8.14
N TYR A 40 28.16 -6.95 -8.13
CA TYR A 40 28.56 -5.85 -7.26
C TYR A 40 27.75 -5.84 -5.96
N GLU A 41 27.89 -6.85 -5.10
CA GLU A 41 27.09 -7.02 -3.88
C GLU A 41 27.19 -5.82 -2.93
N GLN A 42 28.38 -5.21 -2.76
CA GLN A 42 28.56 -4.01 -1.93
C GLN A 42 27.78 -2.82 -2.48
N ILE A 43 27.82 -2.60 -3.79
CA ILE A 43 27.09 -1.49 -4.43
C ILE A 43 25.59 -1.73 -4.31
N ALA A 44 25.13 -2.96 -4.52
CA ALA A 44 23.73 -3.32 -4.32
C ALA A 44 23.25 -3.05 -2.88
N ALA A 45 24.05 -3.42 -1.88
CA ALA A 45 23.74 -3.17 -0.48
C ALA A 45 23.68 -1.66 -0.15
N LEU A 46 24.58 -0.86 -0.71
CA LEU A 46 24.58 0.61 -0.55
C LEU A 46 23.34 1.25 -1.18
N PHE A 47 22.91 0.81 -2.38
CA PHE A 47 21.65 1.27 -2.98
C PHE A 47 20.45 0.94 -2.12
N LEU A 48 20.35 -0.29 -1.57
CA LEU A 48 19.24 -0.68 -0.70
C LEU A 48 19.24 0.12 0.61
N HIS A 49 20.41 0.32 1.21
CA HIS A 49 20.52 1.15 2.42
C HIS A 49 20.05 2.59 2.17
N THR A 50 20.49 3.20 1.05
CA THR A 50 20.04 4.53 0.67
C THR A 50 18.53 4.55 0.37
N ALA A 51 17.99 3.54 -0.32
CA ALA A 51 16.55 3.44 -0.55
C ALA A 51 15.72 3.41 0.76
N ASP A 52 16.24 2.78 1.81
CA ASP A 52 15.61 2.80 3.14
C ASP A 52 15.68 4.19 3.80
N ASN A 53 16.77 4.95 3.59
CA ASN A 53 16.87 6.33 4.06
C ASN A 53 15.84 7.22 3.35
N GLU A 54 15.73 7.12 2.02
CA GLU A 54 14.76 7.91 1.23
C GLU A 54 13.30 7.59 1.59
N LYS A 55 13.01 6.36 1.97
CA LYS A 55 11.70 6.00 2.53
C LYS A 55 11.38 6.78 3.82
N GLU A 56 12.34 6.94 4.73
CA GLU A 56 12.14 7.71 5.96
C GLU A 56 12.07 9.22 5.69
N HIS A 57 12.83 9.75 4.72
CA HIS A 57 12.70 11.15 4.27
C HIS A 57 11.31 11.40 3.70
N ALA A 58 10.84 10.58 2.78
CA ALA A 58 9.50 10.68 2.20
C ALA A 58 8.42 10.66 3.30
N LYS A 59 8.54 9.76 4.28
CA LYS A 59 7.62 9.65 5.40
C LYS A 59 7.59 10.92 6.28
N MET A 60 8.74 11.58 6.49
CA MET A 60 8.79 12.85 7.24
C MET A 60 7.94 13.92 6.53
N TRP A 61 8.14 14.09 5.23
CA TRP A 61 7.40 15.08 4.45
C TRP A 61 5.91 14.75 4.35
N PHE A 62 5.57 13.47 4.20
CA PHE A 62 4.19 13.03 4.16
C PHE A 62 3.45 13.25 5.48
N LYS A 63 4.15 13.11 6.62
CA LYS A 63 3.60 13.48 7.94
C LYS A 63 3.35 14.98 8.09
N GLU A 64 4.25 15.84 7.60
CA GLU A 64 4.05 17.29 7.62
C GLU A 64 2.83 17.72 6.77
N LEU A 65 2.47 16.92 5.77
CA LEU A 65 1.27 17.09 4.93
C LEU A 65 0.00 16.47 5.55
N ASP A 66 0.05 15.99 6.79
CA ASP A 66 -1.03 15.24 7.44
C ASP A 66 -1.49 13.99 6.64
N GLY A 67 -0.58 13.41 5.83
CA GLY A 67 -0.89 12.29 4.93
C GLY A 67 -0.99 10.92 5.64
N ILE A 68 -0.67 10.80 6.93
CA ILE A 68 -0.73 9.55 7.68
C ILE A 68 -1.72 9.70 8.84
N GLY A 69 -2.84 9.02 8.74
CA GLY A 69 -3.86 8.93 9.77
C GLY A 69 -3.87 7.59 10.52
N ASP A 70 -4.98 7.27 11.14
CA ASP A 70 -5.25 5.93 11.66
C ASP A 70 -5.53 4.93 10.52
N THR A 71 -5.73 3.66 10.87
CA THR A 71 -5.93 2.60 9.86
C THR A 71 -7.14 2.86 8.98
N ALA A 72 -8.26 3.35 9.53
CA ALA A 72 -9.46 3.62 8.76
C ALA A 72 -9.24 4.78 7.78
N ALA A 73 -8.65 5.89 8.23
CA ALA A 73 -8.30 7.03 7.41
C ALA A 73 -7.31 6.66 6.30
N ASN A 74 -6.29 5.85 6.60
CA ASN A 74 -5.32 5.39 5.61
C ASN A 74 -5.94 4.47 4.57
N LEU A 75 -6.86 3.58 4.97
CA LEU A 75 -7.59 2.72 4.02
C LEU A 75 -8.51 3.53 3.11
N ALA A 76 -9.19 4.56 3.64
CA ALA A 76 -10.00 5.46 2.84
C ALA A 76 -9.14 6.23 1.83
N ALA A 77 -8.03 6.83 2.28
CA ALA A 77 -7.11 7.57 1.41
C ALA A 77 -6.49 6.68 0.31
N ALA A 78 -6.13 5.43 0.66
CA ALA A 78 -5.64 4.46 -0.33
C ALA A 78 -6.73 4.13 -1.36
N ALA A 79 -7.95 3.82 -0.92
CA ALA A 79 -9.06 3.52 -1.84
C ALA A 79 -9.37 4.70 -2.78
N ASP A 80 -9.34 5.94 -2.27
CA ASP A 80 -9.59 7.14 -3.08
C ASP A 80 -8.44 7.40 -4.08
N GLY A 81 -7.20 7.12 -3.70
CA GLY A 81 -6.05 7.18 -4.60
C GLY A 81 -6.18 6.18 -5.76
N GLU A 82 -6.42 4.91 -5.46
CA GLU A 82 -6.62 3.87 -6.48
C GLU A 82 -7.83 4.18 -7.39
N ASN A 83 -8.91 4.70 -6.80
CA ASN A 83 -10.08 5.15 -7.58
C ASN A 83 -9.69 6.21 -8.60
N TYR A 84 -8.99 7.27 -8.20
CA TYR A 84 -8.50 8.30 -9.11
C TYR A 84 -7.59 7.72 -10.21
N GLU A 85 -6.71 6.77 -9.86
CA GLU A 85 -5.80 6.18 -10.83
C GLU A 85 -6.54 5.46 -11.96
N TRP A 86 -7.55 4.66 -11.66
CA TRP A 86 -8.23 3.90 -12.71
C TRP A 86 -9.36 4.66 -13.41
N THR A 87 -10.03 5.63 -12.74
CA THR A 87 -11.14 6.41 -13.37
C THR A 87 -10.67 7.60 -14.19
N ASP A 88 -9.56 8.22 -13.81
CA ASP A 88 -9.11 9.49 -14.39
C ASP A 88 -7.72 9.42 -14.99
N MET A 89 -6.71 9.06 -14.18
CA MET A 89 -5.31 9.14 -14.57
C MET A 89 -4.98 8.19 -15.73
N TYR A 90 -5.22 6.89 -15.56
CA TYR A 90 -4.93 5.90 -16.60
C TYR A 90 -5.86 6.03 -17.81
N GLU A 91 -7.11 6.43 -17.64
CA GLU A 91 -8.01 6.70 -18.76
C GLU A 91 -7.44 7.82 -19.65
N GLY A 92 -6.96 8.90 -19.05
CA GLY A 92 -6.28 9.99 -19.77
C GLY A 92 -4.99 9.51 -20.46
N PHE A 93 -4.18 8.68 -19.79
CA PHE A 93 -2.93 8.14 -20.37
C PHE A 93 -3.21 7.20 -21.55
N VAL A 94 -4.24 6.37 -21.47
CA VAL A 94 -4.66 5.50 -22.57
C VAL A 94 -5.01 6.33 -23.80
N LYS A 95 -5.85 7.35 -23.62
CA LYS A 95 -6.26 8.23 -24.71
C LYS A 95 -5.07 8.88 -25.40
N THR A 96 -4.19 9.50 -24.62
CA THR A 96 -2.97 10.14 -25.14
C THR A 96 -2.08 9.16 -25.87
N ALA A 97 -1.84 7.97 -25.30
CA ALA A 97 -0.98 6.97 -25.92
C ALA A 97 -1.56 6.42 -27.25
N GLU A 98 -2.90 6.36 -27.38
CA GLU A 98 -3.57 5.98 -28.63
C GLU A 98 -3.42 7.07 -29.70
N GLU A 99 -3.67 8.34 -29.31
CA GLU A 99 -3.53 9.51 -30.19
C GLU A 99 -2.09 9.64 -30.73
N GLU A 100 -1.10 9.36 -29.89
CA GLU A 100 0.33 9.36 -30.27
C GLU A 100 0.81 8.09 -30.98
N GLY A 101 -0.06 7.07 -31.14
CA GLY A 101 0.25 5.84 -31.86
C GLY A 101 0.92 4.74 -31.01
N PHE A 102 1.08 4.91 -29.69
CA PHE A 102 1.69 3.93 -28.76
C PHE A 102 0.70 2.87 -28.28
N LYS A 103 0.06 2.15 -29.22
CA LYS A 103 -1.02 1.17 -28.93
C LYS A 103 -0.64 0.11 -27.89
N ALA A 104 0.60 -0.38 -27.92
CA ALA A 104 1.07 -1.39 -26.97
C ALA A 104 1.17 -0.84 -25.54
N LEU A 105 1.53 0.45 -25.39
CA LEU A 105 1.58 1.14 -24.11
C LEU A 105 0.16 1.44 -23.61
N ALA A 106 -0.74 1.90 -24.48
CA ALA A 106 -2.15 2.10 -24.14
C ALA A 106 -2.79 0.81 -23.60
N ALA A 107 -2.50 -0.35 -24.22
CA ALA A 107 -2.97 -1.64 -23.71
C ALA A 107 -2.42 -1.96 -22.30
N LYS A 108 -1.14 -1.63 -22.02
CA LYS A 108 -0.55 -1.79 -20.67
C LYS A 108 -1.24 -0.88 -19.65
N PHE A 109 -1.47 0.38 -19.98
CA PHE A 109 -2.19 1.30 -19.10
C PHE A 109 -3.59 0.80 -18.73
N ARG A 110 -4.36 0.23 -19.71
CA ARG A 110 -5.66 -0.39 -19.41
C ARG A 110 -5.54 -1.58 -18.46
N MET A 111 -4.53 -2.41 -18.64
CA MET A 111 -4.32 -3.58 -17.77
C MET A 111 -3.96 -3.15 -16.35
N VAL A 112 -3.13 -2.11 -16.19
CA VAL A 112 -2.80 -1.57 -14.87
C VAL A 112 -4.03 -0.92 -14.25
N ALA A 113 -4.80 -0.11 -14.98
CA ALA A 113 -6.06 0.47 -14.47
C ALA A 113 -7.02 -0.60 -13.91
N ALA A 114 -7.12 -1.77 -14.55
CA ALA A 114 -7.93 -2.87 -14.05
C ALA A 114 -7.38 -3.46 -12.73
N ILE A 115 -6.06 -3.41 -12.52
CA ILE A 115 -5.43 -3.81 -11.25
C ILE A 115 -5.76 -2.80 -10.15
N GLU A 116 -5.64 -1.49 -10.43
CA GLU A 116 -5.91 -0.43 -9.46
C GLU A 116 -7.39 -0.41 -9.02
N LYS A 117 -8.31 -0.73 -9.94
CA LYS A 117 -9.71 -0.98 -9.57
C LYS A 117 -9.85 -2.11 -8.54
N HIS A 118 -9.11 -3.20 -8.72
CA HIS A 118 -9.12 -4.32 -7.77
C HIS A 118 -8.48 -3.95 -6.43
N HIS A 119 -7.46 -3.09 -6.43
CA HIS A 119 -6.88 -2.54 -5.20
C HIS A 119 -7.89 -1.67 -4.44
N GLU A 120 -8.61 -0.79 -5.13
CA GLU A 120 -9.69 0.00 -4.53
C GLU A 120 -10.74 -0.89 -3.87
N GLU A 121 -11.27 -1.88 -4.59
CA GLU A 121 -12.27 -2.82 -4.07
C GLU A 121 -11.77 -3.51 -2.79
N ARG A 122 -10.50 -3.90 -2.76
CA ARG A 122 -9.85 -4.51 -1.58
C ARG A 122 -9.79 -3.53 -0.41
N TYR A 123 -9.32 -2.30 -0.62
CA TYR A 123 -9.20 -1.31 0.45
C TYR A 123 -10.57 -0.90 1.00
N ARG A 124 -11.59 -0.75 0.15
CA ARG A 124 -12.96 -0.48 0.61
C ARG A 124 -13.54 -1.64 1.42
N ALA A 125 -13.28 -2.88 1.03
CA ALA A 125 -13.71 -4.05 1.80
C ALA A 125 -13.02 -4.12 3.18
N LEU A 126 -11.71 -3.81 3.23
CA LEU A 126 -10.97 -3.75 4.49
C LEU A 126 -11.44 -2.60 5.38
N LEU A 127 -11.70 -1.43 4.82
CA LEU A 127 -12.27 -0.28 5.54
C LEU A 127 -13.60 -0.65 6.17
N LYS A 128 -14.52 -1.24 5.41
CA LYS A 128 -15.80 -1.72 5.92
C LYS A 128 -15.63 -2.67 7.09
N ASN A 129 -14.67 -3.59 7.03
CA ASN A 129 -14.40 -4.53 8.13
C ASN A 129 -13.88 -3.81 9.38
N VAL A 130 -13.06 -2.77 9.23
CA VAL A 130 -12.55 -1.97 10.37
C VAL A 130 -13.69 -1.19 11.01
N GLU A 131 -14.50 -0.49 10.23
CA GLU A 131 -15.63 0.32 10.70
C GLU A 131 -16.72 -0.52 11.39
N ALA A 132 -17.00 -1.71 10.83
CA ALA A 132 -17.95 -2.65 11.40
C ALA A 132 -17.38 -3.47 12.57
N GLN A 133 -16.11 -3.29 12.96
CA GLN A 133 -15.39 -4.10 13.94
C GLN A 133 -15.37 -5.62 13.60
N GLU A 134 -15.37 -5.92 12.29
CA GLU A 134 -15.42 -7.29 11.76
C GLU A 134 -14.05 -7.87 11.40
N VAL A 135 -12.96 -7.19 11.71
CA VAL A 135 -11.60 -7.71 11.42
C VAL A 135 -11.33 -9.00 12.19
N PHE A 136 -11.73 -9.06 13.47
CA PHE A 136 -11.50 -10.19 14.37
C PHE A 136 -12.79 -10.87 14.86
N ALA A 137 -13.93 -10.49 14.28
CA ALA A 137 -15.23 -11.08 14.57
C ALA A 137 -16.08 -11.11 13.29
N ARG A 138 -16.98 -12.08 13.19
CA ARG A 138 -17.92 -12.21 12.07
C ARG A 138 -19.28 -12.65 12.59
N SER A 139 -20.35 -12.35 11.85
CA SER A 139 -21.68 -12.85 12.13
C SER A 139 -21.80 -14.38 11.96
N GLU A 140 -20.94 -14.95 11.11
CA GLU A 140 -20.88 -16.38 10.84
C GLU A 140 -19.62 -17.01 11.45
N VAL A 141 -19.69 -18.33 11.66
CA VAL A 141 -18.52 -19.13 12.06
C VAL A 141 -17.47 -19.09 10.98
N LYS A 142 -16.25 -18.74 11.35
CA LYS A 142 -15.06 -18.73 10.48
C LYS A 142 -13.97 -19.59 11.10
N VAL A 143 -13.01 -19.95 10.25
CA VAL A 143 -11.75 -20.58 10.65
C VAL A 143 -10.73 -19.46 10.82
N TRP A 144 -10.23 -19.31 12.04
CA TRP A 144 -9.20 -18.30 12.38
C TRP A 144 -7.85 -18.97 12.50
N GLU A 145 -6.82 -18.36 11.96
CA GLU A 145 -5.45 -18.84 12.03
C GLU A 145 -4.55 -17.82 12.71
N CYS A 146 -3.71 -18.29 13.64
CA CYS A 146 -2.66 -17.47 14.24
C CYS A 146 -1.46 -17.37 13.29
N ARG A 147 -1.20 -16.18 12.75
CA ARG A 147 -0.10 -15.90 11.81
C ARG A 147 1.29 -16.19 12.37
N ASN A 148 1.44 -16.30 13.71
CA ASN A 148 2.74 -16.62 14.31
C ASN A 148 3.01 -18.12 14.39
N CYS A 149 2.02 -18.94 14.78
CA CYS A 149 2.26 -20.37 15.05
C CYS A 149 1.36 -21.34 14.27
N GLY A 150 0.44 -20.83 13.42
CA GLY A 150 -0.46 -21.67 12.63
C GLY A 150 -1.61 -22.31 13.44
N HIS A 151 -1.82 -21.93 14.73
CA HIS A 151 -2.91 -22.46 15.53
C HIS A 151 -4.26 -22.06 14.94
N ILE A 152 -5.13 -23.05 14.75
CA ILE A 152 -6.46 -22.91 14.18
C ILE A 152 -7.54 -22.89 15.27
N VAL A 153 -8.46 -21.94 15.15
CA VAL A 153 -9.66 -21.84 15.99
C VAL A 153 -10.89 -21.67 15.10
N VAL A 154 -11.98 -22.37 15.42
CA VAL A 154 -13.27 -22.26 14.70
C VAL A 154 -14.27 -21.54 15.58
N GLY A 155 -14.85 -20.46 15.08
CA GLY A 155 -15.82 -19.66 15.83
C GLY A 155 -16.18 -18.35 15.13
N THR A 156 -17.06 -17.58 15.75
CA THR A 156 -17.46 -16.26 15.22
C THR A 156 -16.46 -15.15 15.51
N LYS A 157 -15.47 -15.40 16.37
CA LYS A 157 -14.42 -14.42 16.72
C LYS A 157 -13.08 -15.10 16.99
N ALA A 158 -12.01 -14.36 16.70
CA ALA A 158 -10.65 -14.74 17.10
C ALA A 158 -10.51 -14.67 18.64
N PRO A 159 -9.69 -15.55 19.27
CA PRO A 159 -9.41 -15.46 20.69
C PRO A 159 -8.58 -14.20 21.02
N GLU A 160 -8.73 -13.65 22.21
CA GLU A 160 -7.97 -12.46 22.65
C GLU A 160 -6.46 -12.73 22.73
N ILE A 161 -6.10 -13.98 23.07
CA ILE A 161 -4.71 -14.45 23.17
C ILE A 161 -4.65 -15.87 22.56
N CYS A 162 -3.65 -16.12 21.73
CA CYS A 162 -3.40 -17.46 21.19
C CYS A 162 -3.05 -18.44 22.32
N PRO A 163 -3.80 -19.55 22.50
CA PRO A 163 -3.53 -20.49 23.60
C PRO A 163 -2.23 -21.27 23.43
N VAL A 164 -1.63 -21.27 22.24
CA VAL A 164 -0.41 -22.03 21.95
C VAL A 164 0.84 -21.15 22.12
N CYS A 165 0.85 -19.94 21.58
CA CYS A 165 2.06 -19.10 21.53
C CYS A 165 1.93 -17.75 22.27
N ALA A 166 0.81 -17.53 22.95
CA ALA A 166 0.52 -16.33 23.74
C ALA A 166 0.54 -14.98 22.96
N HIS A 167 0.54 -15.01 21.62
CA HIS A 167 0.42 -13.79 20.83
C HIS A 167 -1.00 -13.23 20.93
N PRO A 168 -1.16 -11.88 20.91
CA PRO A 168 -2.47 -11.24 21.03
C PRO A 168 -3.34 -11.47 19.79
N LYS A 169 -4.63 -11.19 19.91
CA LYS A 169 -5.66 -11.27 18.86
C LYS A 169 -5.22 -10.64 17.53
N ALA A 170 -4.41 -9.61 17.56
CA ALA A 170 -3.87 -8.94 16.38
C ALA A 170 -3.09 -9.87 15.42
N TYR A 171 -2.67 -11.03 15.89
CA TYR A 171 -2.01 -12.06 15.07
C TYR A 171 -2.96 -13.04 14.40
N PHE A 172 -4.27 -12.96 14.64
CA PHE A 172 -5.23 -13.82 13.98
C PHE A 172 -5.76 -13.22 12.68
N GLU A 173 -5.98 -14.08 11.70
CA GLU A 173 -6.69 -13.76 10.46
C GLU A 173 -7.67 -14.88 10.12
N ILE A 174 -8.60 -14.61 9.20
CA ILE A 174 -9.44 -15.68 8.63
C ILE A 174 -8.53 -16.54 7.75
N ASN A 175 -8.49 -17.85 8.04
CA ASN A 175 -7.72 -18.80 7.26
C ASN A 175 -8.17 -18.80 5.80
N ALA A 176 -7.22 -18.63 4.88
CA ALA A 176 -7.43 -18.65 3.45
C ALA A 176 -6.92 -19.98 2.88
N ALA A 177 -7.82 -20.96 2.76
CA ALA A 177 -7.53 -22.23 2.07
C ALA A 177 -7.83 -22.05 0.56
N ASN A 178 -6.83 -21.63 -0.20
CA ASN A 178 -6.94 -21.39 -1.64
C ASN A 178 -5.95 -22.23 -2.49
N TYR A 179 -5.50 -23.34 -1.96
CA TYR A 179 -4.59 -24.32 -2.60
C TYR A 179 -5.30 -25.64 -2.84
#